data_ca953d3586c4c7e97eefc84e773df855
#
_entry.id   ca953d3586c4c7e97eefc84e773df855
#
_cell.length_a   1.000
_cell.length_b   1.000
_cell.length_c   1.000
_cell.angle_alpha   90.00
_cell.angle_beta   90.00
_cell.angle_gamma   90.00
#
_symmetry.space_group_name_H-M   'P 1'
#
loop_
_entity.id
_entity.type
_entity.pdbx_description
1 polymer ?
#
loop_
_entity_poly.entity_id
_entity_poly.type
_entity_poly.pdbx_seq_one_letter_code
_entity_poly.pdbx_strand_id
1 'polypeptide(L)'
;MALDEAAAVAAPPVPDTEVLDALKRLPEQYRISLYLFYYEEYSAREIAQVMGKSEANITQYLSRGRRKLRALLTEERSQVV
;
A
#
# COMPACT_ATOMS: atom_id res chain seq x y z
N MET A 1 -9.72 -1.60 14.78
CA MET A 1 -9.66 -1.59 14.22
C MET A 1 -9.53 -1.18 13.65
N ALA A 2 -9.50 -1.05 13.55
CA ALA A 2 -9.49 -0.60 12.77
C ALA A 2 -9.65 -0.50 12.26
N LEU A 3 -9.82 -0.45 12.21
CA LEU A 3 -10.07 -0.32 11.57
C LEU A 3 -10.18 0.01 10.91
N ASP A 4 -10.19 0.27 10.96
CA ASP A 4 -10.29 0.59 10.25
C ASP A 4 -10.03 0.50 9.66
N GLU A 5 -10.00 0.42 9.80
CA GLU A 5 -9.70 0.26 9.08
C GLU A 5 -9.97 -0.35 8.48
N ALA A 6 -10.35 -0.73 8.65
CA ALA A 6 -10.55 -1.35 8.03
C ALA A 6 -11.02 -1.17 7.11
N ALA A 7 -11.42 -0.80 7.30
CA ALA A 7 -11.89 -0.60 6.48
C ALA A 7 -11.40 -0.29 5.55
N ALA A 8 -11.09 -0.03 5.80
CA ALA A 8 -10.67 0.31 4.92
C ALA A 8 -10.47 -0.40 4.19
N VAL A 9 -10.57 -0.68 4.73
CA VAL A 9 -10.45 -1.38 4.09
C VAL A 9 -11.15 -1.58 3.07
N ALA A 10 -11.78 -1.05 2.94
CA ALA A 10 -12.50 -1.13 1.79
C ALA A 10 -11.63 -1.07 0.63
N ALA A 11 -10.53 -1.64 0.74
CA ALA A 11 -9.65 -1.68 -0.36
C ALA A 11 -10.38 -2.23 -1.55
N PRO A 12 -10.18 -1.70 -2.70
CA PRO A 12 -10.79 -2.26 -3.88
C PRO A 12 -10.31 -3.67 -4.05
N PRO A 13 -11.22 -4.57 -4.20
CA PRO A 13 -10.88 -5.96 -4.35
C PRO A 13 -10.19 -6.26 -5.65
N VAL A 14 -10.40 -5.43 -6.65
CA VAL A 14 -9.88 -5.69 -7.97
C VAL A 14 -8.67 -4.82 -8.24
N PRO A 15 -7.55 -5.42 -8.64
CA PRO A 15 -6.39 -4.63 -8.98
C PRO A 15 -6.71 -3.70 -10.14
N ASP A 16 -6.45 -2.44 -9.93
CA ASP A 16 -6.63 -1.43 -10.95
C ASP A 16 -5.27 -1.20 -11.59
N THR A 17 -5.24 -1.23 -12.91
CA THR A 17 -3.98 -1.00 -13.63
C THR A 17 -3.35 0.31 -13.20
N GLU A 18 -4.16 1.32 -12.99
CA GLU A 18 -3.69 2.62 -12.57
C GLU A 18 -2.99 2.52 -11.22
N VAL A 19 -3.57 1.78 -10.30
CA VAL A 19 -2.99 1.59 -8.97
C VAL A 19 -1.69 0.80 -9.07
N LEU A 20 -1.68 -0.25 -9.87
CA LEU A 20 -0.48 -1.05 -10.03
C LEU A 20 0.65 -0.23 -10.65
N ASP A 21 0.34 0.60 -11.62
CA ASP A 21 1.35 1.45 -12.22
C ASP A 21 1.91 2.43 -11.19
N ALA A 22 1.04 2.99 -10.37
CA ALA A 22 1.48 3.90 -9.33
C ALA A 22 2.35 3.19 -8.31
N LEU A 23 2.00 1.95 -7.96
CA LEU A 23 2.80 1.16 -7.04
C LEU A 23 4.21 0.96 -7.57
N LYS A 24 4.34 0.73 -8.87
CA LYS A 24 5.66 0.51 -9.46
C LYS A 24 6.55 1.74 -9.34
N ARG A 25 5.97 2.90 -9.14
CA ARG A 25 6.73 4.14 -9.02
C ARG A 25 7.18 4.42 -7.60
N LEU A 26 6.74 3.61 -6.65
CA LEU A 26 7.11 3.79 -5.25
C LEU A 26 8.46 3.15 -4.98
N PRO A 27 9.18 3.65 -3.95
CA PRO A 27 10.36 2.93 -3.49
C PRO A 27 10.02 1.50 -3.12
N GLU A 28 10.99 0.63 -3.25
CA GLU A 28 10.78 -0.80 -3.13
C GLU A 28 10.12 -1.20 -1.82
N GLN A 29 10.55 -0.64 -0.70
CA GLN A 29 10.01 -1.04 0.59
C GLN A 29 8.53 -0.74 0.71
N TYR A 30 8.08 0.37 0.13
CA TYR A 30 6.66 0.72 0.17
C TYR A 30 5.88 -0.12 -0.82
N ARG A 31 6.44 -0.32 -2.00
CA ARG A 31 5.78 -1.10 -3.04
C ARG A 31 5.51 -2.52 -2.57
N ILE A 32 6.52 -3.17 -2.04
CA ILE A 32 6.38 -4.55 -1.60
C ILE A 32 5.41 -4.65 -0.44
N SER A 33 5.54 -3.76 0.54
CA SER A 33 4.66 -3.80 1.71
C SER A 33 3.20 -3.62 1.31
N LEU A 34 2.93 -2.66 0.45
CA LEU A 34 1.56 -2.42 0.03
C LEU A 34 1.01 -3.56 -0.81
N TYR A 35 1.83 -4.10 -1.69
CA TYR A 35 1.39 -5.20 -2.53
C TYR A 35 1.03 -6.41 -1.67
N LEU A 36 1.88 -6.78 -0.76
CA LEU A 36 1.61 -7.93 0.09
C LEU A 36 0.37 -7.70 0.96
N PHE A 37 0.20 -6.49 1.43
CA PHE A 37 -0.91 -6.20 2.32
C PHE A 37 -2.25 -6.22 1.58
N TYR A 38 -2.31 -5.59 0.40
CA TYR A 38 -3.58 -5.42 -0.28
C TYR A 38 -3.90 -6.53 -1.27
N TYR A 39 -2.91 -7.10 -1.90
CA TYR A 39 -3.19 -8.11 -2.93
C TYR A 39 -2.98 -9.53 -2.43
N GLU A 40 -2.04 -9.73 -1.51
CA GLU A 40 -1.78 -11.05 -0.98
C GLU A 40 -2.40 -11.24 0.41
N GLU A 41 -2.97 -10.18 0.95
CA GLU A 41 -3.69 -10.23 2.22
C GLU A 41 -2.79 -10.65 3.39
N TYR A 42 -1.54 -10.26 3.34
CA TYR A 42 -0.63 -10.51 4.44
C TYR A 42 -0.87 -9.48 5.54
N SER A 43 -0.73 -9.91 6.78
CA SER A 43 -0.76 -8.98 7.91
C SER A 43 0.57 -8.25 8.00
N ALA A 44 0.59 -7.14 8.75
CA ALA A 44 1.83 -6.41 8.96
C ALA A 44 2.89 -7.31 9.59
N ARG A 45 2.46 -8.19 10.48
CA ARG A 45 3.38 -9.11 11.13
C ARG A 45 3.99 -10.06 10.12
N GLU A 46 3.17 -10.59 9.23
CA GLU A 46 3.65 -11.51 8.21
C GLU A 46 4.60 -10.82 7.26
N ILE A 47 4.27 -9.59 6.87
CA ILE A 47 5.14 -8.83 5.99
C ILE A 47 6.49 -8.58 6.67
N ALA A 48 6.45 -8.29 7.98
CA ALA A 48 7.67 -8.07 8.72
C ALA A 48 8.59 -9.29 8.64
N GLN A 49 8.01 -10.46 8.76
CA GLN A 49 8.78 -11.70 8.66
C GLN A 49 9.37 -11.88 7.26
N VAL A 50 8.57 -11.61 6.25
CA VAL A 50 9.02 -11.75 4.87
C VAL A 50 10.16 -10.79 4.56
N MET A 51 10.06 -9.57 5.04
CA MET A 51 11.02 -8.53 4.70
C MET A 51 12.17 -8.44 5.69
N GLY A 52 12.13 -9.21 6.77
CA GLY A 52 13.18 -9.13 7.78
C GLY A 52 13.19 -7.83 8.53
N LYS A 53 12.02 -7.27 8.78
CA LYS A 53 11.86 -6.00 9.48
C LYS A 53 10.98 -6.19 10.69
N SER A 54 10.90 -5.14 11.53
CA SER A 54 9.98 -5.18 12.65
C SER A 54 8.58 -4.84 12.18
N GLU A 55 7.60 -5.28 12.96
CA GLU A 55 6.21 -4.97 12.64
C GLU A 55 5.98 -3.46 12.65
N ALA A 56 6.65 -2.76 13.56
CA ALA A 56 6.52 -1.31 13.62
C ALA A 56 7.03 -0.65 12.33
N ASN A 57 8.12 -1.17 11.78
CA ASN A 57 8.61 -0.67 10.51
C ASN A 57 7.61 -0.87 9.39
N ILE A 58 6.99 -2.05 9.37
CA ILE A 58 6.01 -2.34 8.32
C ILE A 58 4.81 -1.42 8.44
N THR A 59 4.36 -1.17 9.66
CA THR A 59 3.25 -0.25 9.87
C THR A 59 3.58 1.13 9.31
N GLN A 60 4.80 1.58 9.51
CA GLN A 60 5.25 2.84 8.95
C GLN A 60 5.30 2.79 7.42
N TYR A 61 5.81 1.70 6.87
CA TYR A 61 5.86 1.54 5.42
C TYR A 61 4.46 1.60 4.82
N LEU A 62 3.52 0.92 5.44
CA LEU A 62 2.15 0.92 4.93
C LEU A 62 1.54 2.32 5.00
N SER A 63 1.74 2.99 6.12
CA SER A 63 1.18 4.32 6.29
C SER A 63 1.79 5.33 5.31
N ARG A 64 3.11 5.35 5.24
CA ARG A 64 3.80 6.28 4.37
C ARG A 64 3.60 5.92 2.90
N GLY A 65 3.60 4.62 2.62
CA GLY A 65 3.39 4.16 1.25
C GLY A 65 2.01 4.53 0.73
N ARG A 66 0.99 4.37 1.57
CA ARG A 66 -0.36 4.75 1.17
C ARG A 66 -0.45 6.24 0.87
N ARG A 67 0.22 7.05 1.68
CA ARG A 67 0.22 8.48 1.46
C ARG A 67 0.88 8.84 0.13
N LYS A 68 2.01 8.23 -0.15
CA LYS A 68 2.70 8.47 -1.41
C LYS A 68 1.90 7.95 -2.59
N LEU A 69 1.29 6.80 -2.43
CA LEU A 69 0.46 6.23 -3.49
C LEU A 69 -0.72 7.15 -3.81
N ARG A 70 -1.37 7.64 -2.77
CA ARG A 70 -2.50 8.54 -2.96
C ARG A 70 -2.06 9.81 -3.69
N ALA A 71 -0.89 10.33 -3.34
CA ALA A 71 -0.39 11.52 -4.00
C ALA A 71 -0.14 11.27 -5.49
N LEU A 72 0.42 10.12 -5.81
CA LEU A 72 0.68 9.79 -7.21
C LEU A 72 -0.62 9.66 -7.99
N LEU A 73 -1.60 9.01 -7.42
CA LEU A 73 -2.89 8.83 -8.09
C LEU A 73 -3.58 10.17 -8.29
N THR A 74 -3.52 11.03 -7.29
CA THR A 74 -4.12 12.36 -7.41
C THR A 74 -3.43 13.17 -8.47
N GLU A 75 -2.11 13.08 -8.53
CA GLU A 75 -1.32 13.80 -9.50
C GLU A 75 -1.69 13.38 -10.92
N GLU A 76 -1.80 12.08 -11.12
CA GLU A 76 -2.13 11.57 -12.44
C GLU A 76 -3.51 12.00 -12.88
N ARG A 77 -4.46 12.01 -11.96
CA ARG A 77 -5.81 12.45 -12.29
C ARG A 77 -5.83 13.92 -12.65
N SER A 78 -5.02 14.72 -11.96
CA SER A 78 -4.94 16.13 -12.26
C SER A 78 -4.41 16.37 -13.66
N GLN A 79 -3.50 15.53 -14.10
CA GLN A 79 -2.90 15.68 -15.41
C GLN A 79 -3.86 15.32 -16.52
N VAL A 80 -4.81 14.47 -16.22
CA VAL A 80 -5.77 14.02 -17.23
C VAL A 80 -6.75 15.13 -17.59
N VAL A 81 -7.01 16.00 -16.66
CA VAL A 81 -7.91 17.12 -16.92
C VAL A 81 -7.24 18.14 -17.80
#